data_bc2e0b963ab890c28797de873b8735b9
#
_entry.id   bc2e0b963ab890c28797de873b8735b9
#
_cell.length_a   1.000
_cell.length_b   1.000
_cell.length_c   1.000
_cell.angle_alpha   90.00
_cell.angle_beta   90.00
_cell.angle_gamma   90.00
#
_symmetry.space_group_name_H-M   'P 1'
#
loop_
_entity.id
_entity.type
_entity.pdbx_description
1 polymer ?
#
loop_
_entity_poly.entity_id
_entity_poly.type
_entity_poly.pdbx_seq_one_letter_code
_entity_poly.pdbx_strand_id
1 'polypeptide(L)'
;MKMTAHTDLDDDAGLFYQHGWHSWCVTGWRSRTGPVRYPVVAAHRRQATDPAHLDDPLVGGSGVGAVETGDGQITLLGALDVDHWVSADSTRLLGSGDGAWFQAQGEERDVFNQYAHALGRSLGRRKKPVGNVWCSWYSFYHDISEKRLDRVLHDLTAFAFDVFQIDDGWQNSNGDWQANSKFGSGMDAMARRIKSSGKRPGLWLAPFLIDESSAVFKRYSQMLLRDDQGDLVVAAENWGGPTYTLDVTRADSQRWLAELIHDVVGQGYSYLKLDFLYAAALQGQYQQPQGREAVYRAASKVIREAAGDDTYLLACGAPVIASIGVYDGIRVGPDVSGSWDNVDRTHHLNDRAGPGAADAITTSVGRYWLADLIDIDPDVAYFRTKYCLLTPEQQGYLADLAHVCDFRANSDLPRWLSQEEAAAMQHFLQAKPKIQQIGRYQFQVDDRLVDFSAIATSRPW
;
A
#
# COMPACT_ATOMS: atom_id res chain seq x y z
N MET A 1 15.50 9.98 -19.82
CA MET A 1 16.26 9.78 -18.57
C MET A 1 17.65 9.26 -18.90
N LYS A 2 18.73 9.75 -18.24
CA LYS A 2 20.09 9.28 -18.52
C LYS A 2 20.27 7.90 -17.89
N MET A 3 20.70 6.92 -18.68
CA MET A 3 21.03 5.58 -18.22
C MET A 3 22.36 5.62 -17.46
N THR A 4 22.38 5.11 -16.23
CA THR A 4 23.53 5.18 -15.32
C THR A 4 24.07 3.81 -14.91
N ALA A 5 23.25 2.76 -15.06
CA ALA A 5 23.63 1.37 -14.79
C ALA A 5 23.08 0.43 -15.87
N HIS A 6 23.74 -0.68 -16.10
CA HIS A 6 23.23 -1.77 -16.94
C HIS A 6 23.79 -3.12 -16.50
N THR A 7 23.05 -4.16 -16.85
CA THR A 7 23.49 -5.56 -16.70
C THR A 7 23.15 -6.31 -17.99
N ASP A 8 24.13 -6.95 -18.60
CA ASP A 8 23.90 -7.74 -19.80
C ASP A 8 23.12 -9.01 -19.48
N LEU A 9 22.32 -9.44 -20.44
CA LEU A 9 21.50 -10.64 -20.36
C LEU A 9 21.99 -11.65 -21.40
N ASP A 10 22.11 -12.90 -20.99
CA ASP A 10 22.64 -13.96 -21.87
C ASP A 10 21.59 -14.47 -22.89
N ASP A 11 20.29 -14.20 -22.67
CA ASP A 11 19.20 -14.71 -23.50
C ASP A 11 18.09 -13.66 -23.67
N ASP A 12 17.48 -13.69 -24.86
CA ASP A 12 16.32 -12.87 -25.24
C ASP A 12 14.98 -13.38 -24.66
N ALA A 13 14.97 -14.64 -24.18
CA ALA A 13 13.82 -15.27 -23.56
C ALA A 13 13.71 -14.94 -22.07
N GLY A 14 12.51 -15.15 -21.52
CA GLY A 14 12.26 -15.04 -20.11
C GLY A 14 11.27 -13.96 -19.73
N LEU A 15 10.86 -14.01 -18.46
CA LEU A 15 9.94 -13.05 -17.88
C LEU A 15 10.73 -11.88 -17.28
N PHE A 16 10.11 -10.70 -17.28
CA PHE A 16 10.59 -9.52 -16.57
C PHE A 16 9.81 -9.35 -15.28
N TYR A 17 10.51 -9.18 -14.16
CA TYR A 17 9.91 -8.76 -12.90
C TYR A 17 9.73 -7.25 -12.92
N GLN A 18 8.48 -6.82 -13.00
CA GLN A 18 8.09 -5.42 -12.91
C GLN A 18 7.71 -5.09 -11.47
N HIS A 19 8.43 -4.16 -10.86
CA HIS A 19 8.08 -3.59 -9.56
C HIS A 19 7.26 -2.31 -9.75
N GLY A 20 6.03 -2.32 -9.31
CA GLY A 20 5.13 -1.16 -9.39
C GLY A 20 5.58 -0.03 -8.45
N TRP A 21 5.41 1.20 -8.87
CA TRP A 21 5.89 2.40 -8.19
C TRP A 21 5.34 2.56 -6.77
N HIS A 22 4.02 2.48 -6.60
CA HIS A 22 3.39 2.59 -5.29
C HIS A 22 2.59 1.33 -4.92
N SER A 23 2.07 1.28 -3.71
CA SER A 23 1.42 0.10 -3.11
C SER A 23 0.42 -0.59 -4.03
N TRP A 24 -0.42 0.16 -4.74
CA TRP A 24 -1.50 -0.38 -5.57
C TRP A 24 -1.05 -0.78 -6.98
N CYS A 25 0.08 -0.27 -7.46
CA CYS A 25 0.59 -0.62 -8.78
C CYS A 25 0.93 -2.09 -8.86
N VAL A 26 0.51 -2.74 -9.93
CA VAL A 26 0.76 -4.16 -10.19
C VAL A 26 2.25 -4.46 -10.12
N THR A 27 2.58 -5.55 -9.43
CA THR A 27 3.95 -6.05 -9.29
C THR A 27 3.96 -7.55 -9.53
N GLY A 28 4.95 -8.04 -10.24
CA GLY A 28 5.14 -9.46 -10.51
C GLY A 28 5.88 -9.73 -11.83
N TRP A 29 5.92 -10.98 -12.20
CA TRP A 29 6.57 -11.44 -13.41
C TRP A 29 5.66 -11.34 -14.63
N ARG A 30 6.15 -10.79 -15.72
CA ARG A 30 5.41 -10.60 -16.97
C ARG A 30 6.26 -10.87 -18.20
N SER A 31 5.61 -11.02 -19.37
CA SER A 31 6.32 -11.05 -20.65
C SER A 31 7.05 -9.73 -20.90
N ARG A 32 8.28 -9.79 -21.40
CA ARG A 32 9.08 -8.64 -21.82
C ARG A 32 8.51 -7.93 -23.06
N THR A 33 7.81 -8.67 -23.91
CA THR A 33 7.31 -8.18 -25.21
C THR A 33 5.81 -7.97 -25.24
N GLY A 34 5.08 -8.26 -24.18
CA GLY A 34 3.63 -8.08 -24.11
C GLY A 34 3.22 -6.61 -24.03
N PRO A 35 2.05 -6.24 -24.59
CA PRO A 35 1.55 -4.87 -24.48
C PRO A 35 1.26 -4.53 -23.02
N VAL A 36 1.58 -3.31 -22.61
CA VAL A 36 1.14 -2.78 -21.32
C VAL A 36 -0.33 -2.38 -21.44
N ARG A 37 -1.16 -2.88 -20.54
CA ARG A 37 -2.58 -2.52 -20.48
C ARG A 37 -2.79 -1.51 -19.36
N TYR A 38 -3.35 -0.37 -19.69
CA TYR A 38 -3.68 0.68 -18.73
C TYR A 38 -5.18 0.72 -18.47
N PRO A 39 -5.61 1.22 -17.30
CA PRO A 39 -7.01 1.50 -17.03
C PRO A 39 -7.63 2.38 -18.10
N VAL A 40 -8.86 2.05 -18.51
CA VAL A 40 -9.62 2.83 -19.49
C VAL A 40 -9.94 4.22 -18.94
N VAL A 41 -10.29 4.30 -17.65
CA VAL A 41 -10.56 5.57 -16.97
C VAL A 41 -9.24 6.29 -16.68
N ALA A 42 -9.06 7.48 -17.24
CA ALA A 42 -7.81 8.23 -17.13
C ALA A 42 -7.42 8.56 -15.68
N ALA A 43 -8.38 8.88 -14.82
CA ALA A 43 -8.14 9.14 -13.40
C ALA A 43 -7.51 7.95 -12.67
N HIS A 44 -7.90 6.72 -13.02
CA HIS A 44 -7.36 5.49 -12.43
C HIS A 44 -5.91 5.20 -12.86
N ARG A 45 -5.43 5.75 -13.97
CA ARG A 45 -4.05 5.52 -14.45
C ARG A 45 -3.01 5.99 -13.44
N ARG A 46 -3.28 7.09 -12.72
CA ARG A 46 -2.39 7.60 -11.67
C ARG A 46 -2.29 6.66 -10.47
N GLN A 47 -3.36 5.90 -10.23
CA GLN A 47 -3.42 4.90 -9.15
C GLN A 47 -2.86 3.55 -9.58
N ALA A 48 -2.87 3.24 -10.89
CA ALA A 48 -2.45 1.95 -11.42
C ALA A 48 -0.98 1.88 -11.82
N THR A 49 -0.35 3.02 -12.12
CA THR A 49 1.03 3.06 -12.62
C THR A 49 1.70 4.41 -12.34
N ASP A 50 3.00 4.49 -12.54
CA ASP A 50 3.75 5.75 -12.46
C ASP A 50 3.45 6.63 -13.68
N PRO A 51 2.84 7.82 -13.50
CA PRO A 51 2.53 8.72 -14.60
C PRO A 51 3.76 9.19 -15.40
N ALA A 52 4.94 9.19 -14.78
CA ALA A 52 6.19 9.61 -15.44
C ALA A 52 6.69 8.62 -16.50
N HIS A 53 6.16 7.38 -16.50
CA HIS A 53 6.64 6.28 -17.32
C HIS A 53 5.54 5.65 -18.19
N LEU A 54 4.40 6.35 -18.37
CA LEU A 54 3.27 5.86 -19.18
C LEU A 54 3.62 5.63 -20.64
N ASP A 55 4.50 6.47 -21.21
CA ASP A 55 4.87 6.47 -22.61
C ASP A 55 6.26 5.82 -22.87
N ASP A 56 6.83 5.17 -21.84
CA ASP A 56 8.12 4.49 -22.01
C ASP A 56 7.97 3.30 -22.97
N PRO A 57 8.86 3.17 -23.98
CA PRO A 57 8.77 2.11 -24.98
C PRO A 57 9.20 0.73 -24.45
N LEU A 58 9.93 0.70 -23.34
CA LEU A 58 10.43 -0.51 -22.70
C LEU A 58 9.59 -0.86 -21.47
N VAL A 59 9.43 -2.14 -21.20
CA VAL A 59 8.89 -2.60 -19.91
C VAL A 59 9.82 -2.15 -18.80
N GLY A 60 9.25 -1.68 -17.69
CA GLY A 60 10.05 -1.18 -16.59
C GLY A 60 9.31 -1.16 -15.27
N GLY A 61 10.06 -0.94 -14.20
CA GLY A 61 9.58 -0.88 -12.83
C GLY A 61 10.39 0.10 -11.97
N SER A 62 9.78 0.53 -10.87
CA SER A 62 10.38 1.47 -9.93
C SER A 62 11.43 0.79 -9.06
N GLY A 63 12.65 1.33 -9.09
CA GLY A 63 13.75 0.98 -8.20
C GLY A 63 14.38 -0.38 -8.45
N VAL A 64 13.66 -1.39 -8.93
CA VAL A 64 14.16 -2.76 -9.15
C VAL A 64 13.48 -3.43 -10.33
N GLY A 65 14.27 -4.20 -11.08
CA GLY A 65 13.81 -5.10 -12.13
C GLY A 65 14.70 -6.37 -12.17
N ALA A 66 14.13 -7.46 -12.63
CA ALA A 66 14.88 -8.70 -12.86
C ALA A 66 14.38 -9.38 -14.13
N VAL A 67 15.24 -10.19 -14.74
CA VAL A 67 14.90 -11.04 -15.88
C VAL A 67 15.21 -12.48 -15.53
N GLU A 68 14.25 -13.37 -15.83
CA GLU A 68 14.42 -14.81 -15.70
C GLU A 68 15.29 -15.32 -16.85
N THR A 69 16.32 -16.10 -16.54
CA THR A 69 17.15 -16.79 -17.51
C THR A 69 16.60 -18.18 -17.80
N GLY A 70 17.00 -18.79 -18.91
CA GLY A 70 16.43 -20.07 -19.38
C GLY A 70 16.65 -21.28 -18.46
N ASP A 71 17.48 -21.16 -17.44
CA ASP A 71 17.78 -22.19 -16.43
C ASP A 71 17.02 -22.01 -15.09
N GLY A 72 16.03 -21.09 -15.04
CA GLY A 72 15.29 -20.79 -13.83
C GLY A 72 16.02 -19.88 -12.83
N GLN A 73 17.20 -19.39 -13.22
CA GLN A 73 17.90 -18.34 -12.48
C GLN A 73 17.36 -16.98 -12.87
N ILE A 74 17.68 -15.95 -12.11
CA ILE A 74 17.37 -14.56 -12.44
C ILE A 74 18.62 -13.70 -12.47
N THR A 75 18.60 -12.67 -13.30
CA THR A 75 19.50 -11.53 -13.22
C THR A 75 18.73 -10.33 -12.70
N LEU A 76 19.18 -9.70 -11.63
CA LEU A 76 18.52 -8.57 -10.98
C LEU A 76 19.42 -7.32 -11.01
N LEU A 77 18.80 -6.19 -11.33
CA LEU A 77 19.34 -4.84 -11.16
C LEU A 77 18.42 -4.07 -10.23
N GLY A 78 18.96 -3.52 -9.13
CA GLY A 78 18.19 -2.77 -8.14
C GLY A 78 18.94 -1.54 -7.64
N ALA A 79 18.22 -0.41 -7.52
CA ALA A 79 18.75 0.79 -6.90
C ALA A 79 18.84 0.64 -5.38
N LEU A 80 19.81 1.30 -4.76
CA LEU A 80 19.96 1.32 -3.30
C LEU A 80 19.50 2.63 -2.65
N ASP A 81 18.85 3.50 -3.43
CA ASP A 81 18.20 4.73 -2.99
C ASP A 81 16.92 5.00 -3.81
N VAL A 82 16.43 6.23 -3.87
CA VAL A 82 15.12 6.59 -4.44
C VAL A 82 15.25 7.32 -5.77
N ASP A 83 14.13 7.53 -6.49
CA ASP A 83 14.06 8.20 -7.78
C ASP A 83 14.72 7.43 -8.93
N HIS A 84 14.61 6.11 -8.92
CA HIS A 84 15.20 5.25 -9.93
C HIS A 84 14.17 4.44 -10.70
N TRP A 85 14.51 4.14 -11.95
CA TRP A 85 13.72 3.26 -12.81
C TRP A 85 14.58 2.17 -13.43
N VAL A 86 14.08 0.95 -13.47
CA VAL A 86 14.75 -0.18 -14.15
C VAL A 86 13.87 -0.66 -15.28
N SER A 87 14.42 -0.70 -16.49
CA SER A 87 13.76 -1.22 -17.68
C SER A 87 14.57 -2.36 -18.31
N ALA A 88 13.97 -3.13 -19.21
CA ALA A 88 14.63 -4.19 -19.94
C ALA A 88 14.46 -3.99 -21.45
N ASP A 89 15.58 -4.03 -22.19
CA ASP A 89 15.59 -4.30 -23.65
C ASP A 89 15.80 -5.79 -23.92
N SER A 90 16.07 -6.18 -25.15
CA SER A 90 16.28 -7.58 -25.53
C SER A 90 17.53 -8.21 -24.90
N THR A 91 18.52 -7.42 -24.55
CA THR A 91 19.86 -7.90 -24.16
C THR A 91 20.33 -7.36 -22.81
N ARG A 92 19.60 -6.43 -22.18
CA ARG A 92 20.09 -5.77 -20.97
C ARG A 92 18.97 -5.37 -20.02
N LEU A 93 19.28 -5.36 -18.74
CA LEU A 93 18.61 -4.53 -17.74
C LEU A 93 19.27 -3.16 -17.71
N LEU A 94 18.46 -2.11 -17.67
CA LEU A 94 18.88 -0.71 -17.81
C LEU A 94 18.38 0.08 -16.60
N GLY A 95 19.30 0.63 -15.80
CA GLY A 95 18.99 1.47 -14.67
C GLY A 95 19.12 2.96 -14.99
N SER A 96 18.19 3.79 -14.58
CA SER A 96 18.21 5.24 -14.72
C SER A 96 18.12 5.95 -13.38
N GLY A 97 18.81 7.09 -13.26
CA GLY A 97 18.99 7.85 -12.02
C GLY A 97 20.42 7.75 -11.50
N ASP A 98 20.87 8.80 -10.81
CA ASP A 98 22.21 8.84 -10.22
C ASP A 98 22.18 8.21 -8.84
N GLY A 99 23.04 7.23 -8.54
CA GLY A 99 23.06 6.57 -7.25
C GLY A 99 23.81 5.24 -7.24
N ALA A 100 23.68 4.51 -6.15
CA ALA A 100 24.29 3.22 -5.97
C ALA A 100 23.35 2.10 -6.46
N TRP A 101 23.95 1.12 -7.15
CA TRP A 101 23.23 0.00 -7.74
C TRP A 101 23.70 -1.33 -7.18
N PHE A 102 22.76 -2.23 -7.01
CA PHE A 102 22.98 -3.65 -6.69
C PHE A 102 22.74 -4.48 -7.92
N GLN A 103 23.61 -5.45 -8.16
CA GLN A 103 23.48 -6.42 -9.23
C GLN A 103 23.77 -7.82 -8.68
N ALA A 104 22.97 -8.79 -9.05
CA ALA A 104 23.21 -10.19 -8.73
C ALA A 104 22.53 -11.12 -9.75
N GLN A 105 23.06 -12.33 -9.86
CA GLN A 105 22.51 -13.43 -10.63
C GLN A 105 22.48 -14.69 -9.75
N GLY A 106 21.42 -15.48 -9.88
CA GLY A 106 21.28 -16.72 -9.13
C GLY A 106 19.82 -17.12 -8.92
N GLU A 107 19.58 -17.97 -7.95
CA GLU A 107 18.25 -18.42 -7.56
C GLU A 107 17.40 -17.22 -7.08
N GLU A 108 16.15 -17.14 -7.53
CA GLU A 108 15.28 -15.98 -7.36
C GLU A 108 15.19 -15.50 -5.91
N ARG A 109 14.83 -16.38 -4.98
CA ARG A 109 14.66 -16.03 -3.57
C ARG A 109 15.95 -15.50 -2.95
N ASP A 110 17.09 -16.14 -3.27
CA ASP A 110 18.39 -15.78 -2.70
C ASP A 110 18.85 -14.41 -3.23
N VAL A 111 18.62 -14.12 -4.51
CA VAL A 111 18.95 -12.85 -5.14
C VAL A 111 18.08 -11.71 -4.58
N PHE A 112 16.77 -11.93 -4.44
CA PHE A 112 15.89 -10.93 -3.82
C PHE A 112 16.22 -10.69 -2.34
N ASN A 113 16.57 -11.74 -1.57
CA ASN A 113 17.02 -11.61 -0.19
C ASN A 113 18.31 -10.78 -0.08
N GLN A 114 19.29 -11.03 -0.97
CA GLN A 114 20.53 -10.24 -1.02
C GLN A 114 20.24 -8.76 -1.34
N TYR A 115 19.35 -8.50 -2.29
CA TYR A 115 18.91 -7.14 -2.62
C TYR A 115 18.21 -6.47 -1.44
N ALA A 116 17.24 -7.14 -0.80
CA ALA A 116 16.56 -6.62 0.39
C ALA A 116 17.56 -6.28 1.50
N HIS A 117 18.55 -7.14 1.74
CA HIS A 117 19.59 -6.86 2.72
C HIS A 117 20.44 -5.64 2.34
N ALA A 118 20.82 -5.49 1.06
CA ALA A 118 21.57 -4.32 0.59
C ALA A 118 20.75 -3.03 0.71
N LEU A 119 19.49 -3.06 0.28
CA LEU A 119 18.55 -1.94 0.36
C LEU A 119 18.29 -1.52 1.82
N GLY A 120 18.12 -2.50 2.72
CA GLY A 120 17.93 -2.24 4.14
C GLY A 120 19.16 -1.63 4.83
N ARG A 121 20.39 -1.91 4.34
CA ARG A 121 21.59 -1.19 4.82
C ARG A 121 21.62 0.27 4.37
N SER A 122 21.06 0.57 3.20
CA SER A 122 21.04 1.93 2.64
C SER A 122 19.90 2.78 3.19
N LEU A 123 18.67 2.27 3.15
CA LEU A 123 17.46 3.04 3.50
C LEU A 123 17.00 2.87 4.94
N GLY A 124 17.55 1.87 5.63
CA GLY A 124 17.11 1.45 6.97
C GLY A 124 16.08 0.30 6.89
N ARG A 125 15.78 -0.23 8.07
CA ARG A 125 14.72 -1.24 8.28
C ARG A 125 13.83 -0.76 9.40
N ARG A 126 12.53 -0.94 9.24
CA ARG A 126 11.59 -0.63 10.30
C ARG A 126 10.46 -1.63 10.28
N LYS A 127 10.38 -2.41 11.32
CA LYS A 127 9.38 -3.46 11.47
C LYS A 127 8.97 -3.55 12.94
N LYS A 128 7.66 -3.58 13.22
CA LYS A 128 7.13 -3.68 14.58
C LYS A 128 5.91 -4.60 14.57
N PRO A 129 5.73 -5.46 15.58
CA PRO A 129 4.51 -6.25 15.69
C PRO A 129 3.28 -5.34 15.75
N VAL A 130 2.40 -5.46 14.77
CA VAL A 130 1.16 -4.68 14.70
C VAL A 130 0.06 -5.29 15.57
N GLY A 131 0.01 -6.61 15.67
CA GLY A 131 -1.11 -7.37 16.19
C GLY A 131 -2.22 -7.57 15.16
N ASN A 132 -3.37 -8.08 15.59
CA ASN A 132 -4.52 -8.30 14.73
C ASN A 132 -5.34 -7.01 14.59
N VAL A 133 -5.66 -6.61 13.37
CA VAL A 133 -6.34 -5.33 13.06
C VAL A 133 -7.80 -5.59 12.67
N TRP A 134 -8.73 -4.91 13.33
CA TRP A 134 -10.07 -4.74 12.80
C TRP A 134 -10.16 -3.35 12.15
N CYS A 135 -10.68 -3.30 10.90
CA CYS A 135 -10.79 -2.09 10.09
C CYS A 135 -12.26 -1.84 9.72
N SER A 136 -12.73 -0.60 9.80
CA SER A 136 -14.13 -0.28 9.52
C SER A 136 -14.49 -0.22 8.02
N TRP A 137 -13.50 -0.13 7.11
CA TRP A 137 -13.72 0.19 5.69
C TRP A 137 -14.68 -0.77 5.01
N TYR A 138 -14.32 -2.06 4.91
CA TYR A 138 -15.09 -3.03 4.12
C TYR A 138 -16.43 -3.47 4.71
N SER A 139 -16.79 -2.96 5.89
CA SER A 139 -18.09 -3.17 6.50
C SER A 139 -19.01 -1.97 6.38
N PHE A 140 -18.45 -0.78 6.26
CA PHE A 140 -19.24 0.44 6.33
C PHE A 140 -18.92 1.45 5.25
N TYR A 141 -17.73 1.37 4.64
CA TYR A 141 -17.20 2.46 3.82
C TYR A 141 -17.32 3.79 4.58
N HIS A 142 -17.79 4.86 3.95
CA HIS A 142 -18.01 6.17 4.60
C HIS A 142 -19.19 6.22 5.59
N ASP A 143 -20.02 5.15 5.66
CA ASP A 143 -21.22 5.12 6.51
C ASP A 143 -20.90 4.67 7.94
N ILE A 144 -19.88 5.28 8.53
CA ILE A 144 -19.49 5.10 9.93
C ILE A 144 -20.11 6.21 10.80
N SER A 145 -20.31 5.91 12.07
CA SER A 145 -20.68 6.89 13.10
C SER A 145 -20.23 6.36 14.48
N GLU A 146 -20.07 7.27 15.41
CA GLU A 146 -19.75 6.95 16.81
C GLU A 146 -20.64 5.82 17.36
N LYS A 147 -21.95 5.94 17.23
CA LYS A 147 -22.91 4.93 17.70
C LYS A 147 -22.74 3.56 17.03
N ARG A 148 -22.39 3.52 15.73
CA ARG A 148 -22.13 2.24 15.03
C ARG A 148 -20.84 1.60 15.51
N LEU A 149 -19.78 2.39 15.62
CA LEU A 149 -18.48 1.90 16.03
C LEU A 149 -18.46 1.44 17.50
N ASP A 150 -19.17 2.13 18.41
CA ASP A 150 -19.32 1.68 19.80
C ASP A 150 -19.98 0.30 19.88
N ARG A 151 -20.96 0.05 19.03
CA ARG A 151 -21.62 -1.27 18.95
C ARG A 151 -20.68 -2.36 18.48
N VAL A 152 -19.91 -2.06 17.41
CA VAL A 152 -18.90 -3.00 16.89
C VAL A 152 -17.81 -3.25 17.92
N LEU A 153 -17.34 -2.23 18.59
CA LEU A 153 -16.31 -2.34 19.63
C LEU A 153 -16.75 -3.29 20.77
N HIS A 154 -18.03 -3.21 21.14
CA HIS A 154 -18.62 -4.15 22.07
C HIS A 154 -18.70 -5.57 21.52
N ASP A 155 -19.18 -5.74 20.27
CA ASP A 155 -19.33 -7.08 19.64
C ASP A 155 -17.96 -7.76 19.42
N LEU A 156 -16.88 -7.01 19.26
CA LEU A 156 -15.51 -7.52 19.05
C LEU A 156 -14.78 -7.90 20.35
N THR A 157 -15.41 -7.81 21.52
CA THR A 157 -14.77 -8.19 22.81
C THR A 157 -14.43 -9.68 22.90
N ALA A 158 -15.16 -10.53 22.16
CA ALA A 158 -14.93 -11.97 22.10
C ALA A 158 -13.81 -12.38 21.13
N PHE A 159 -13.26 -11.46 20.35
CA PHE A 159 -12.28 -11.76 19.33
C PHE A 159 -10.91 -11.16 19.65
N ALA A 160 -9.85 -11.86 19.23
CA ALA A 160 -8.46 -11.50 19.52
C ALA A 160 -7.91 -10.37 18.61
N PHE A 161 -8.63 -9.24 18.53
CA PHE A 161 -8.14 -8.05 17.86
C PHE A 161 -7.35 -7.15 18.82
N ASP A 162 -6.18 -6.71 18.39
CA ASP A 162 -5.30 -5.81 19.12
C ASP A 162 -5.53 -4.34 18.75
N VAL A 163 -5.89 -4.07 17.49
CA VAL A 163 -6.12 -2.73 16.93
C VAL A 163 -7.57 -2.60 16.48
N PHE A 164 -8.18 -1.47 16.83
CA PHE A 164 -9.49 -1.05 16.29
C PHE A 164 -9.25 0.20 15.42
N GLN A 165 -9.24 0.02 14.12
CA GLN A 165 -8.98 1.08 13.15
C GLN A 165 -10.28 1.68 12.64
N ILE A 166 -10.46 2.98 12.83
CA ILE A 166 -11.49 3.80 12.18
C ILE A 166 -10.94 4.26 10.84
N ASP A 167 -11.59 3.85 9.75
CA ASP A 167 -11.23 4.21 8.39
C ASP A 167 -11.96 5.51 7.95
N ASP A 168 -11.89 5.85 6.67
CA ASP A 168 -12.47 7.07 6.07
C ASP A 168 -13.95 7.28 6.43
N GLY A 169 -14.35 8.54 6.57
CA GLY A 169 -15.72 8.96 6.88
C GLY A 169 -15.93 9.60 8.26
N TRP A 170 -14.88 9.76 9.07
CA TRP A 170 -14.92 10.41 10.37
C TRP A 170 -14.68 11.93 10.29
N GLN A 171 -13.91 12.36 9.30
CA GLN A 171 -13.47 13.74 9.10
C GLN A 171 -14.50 14.58 8.34
N ASN A 172 -14.40 15.90 8.48
CA ASN A 172 -15.21 16.85 7.72
C ASN A 172 -14.91 16.82 6.22
N SER A 173 -13.62 16.89 5.87
CA SER A 173 -13.10 16.79 4.50
C SER A 173 -11.62 16.46 4.53
N ASN A 174 -11.04 16.04 3.40
CA ASN A 174 -9.59 15.91 3.28
C ASN A 174 -8.96 17.31 3.36
N GLY A 175 -8.05 17.49 4.32
CA GLY A 175 -7.50 18.80 4.69
C GLY A 175 -8.11 19.37 5.98
N ASP A 176 -9.37 19.08 6.30
CA ASP A 176 -10.01 19.42 7.58
C ASP A 176 -10.17 18.16 8.43
N TRP A 177 -9.11 17.74 9.06
CA TRP A 177 -9.01 16.52 9.86
C TRP A 177 -9.62 16.69 11.25
N GLN A 178 -10.88 17.13 11.27
CA GLN A 178 -11.70 17.30 12.46
C GLN A 178 -12.92 16.38 12.38
N ALA A 179 -13.40 15.94 13.54
CA ALA A 179 -14.60 15.12 13.64
C ALA A 179 -15.80 15.79 12.96
N ASN A 180 -16.47 15.05 12.07
CA ASN A 180 -17.74 15.51 11.53
C ASN A 180 -18.91 15.28 12.51
N SER A 181 -20.12 15.69 12.13
CA SER A 181 -21.31 15.60 12.99
C SER A 181 -21.71 14.16 13.42
N LYS A 182 -21.17 13.13 12.75
CA LYS A 182 -21.40 11.72 13.12
C LYS A 182 -20.59 11.28 14.36
N PHE A 183 -19.61 12.11 14.78
CA PHE A 183 -18.73 11.90 15.93
C PHE A 183 -18.83 13.04 16.94
N GLY A 184 -20.04 13.24 17.46
CA GLY A 184 -20.39 14.39 18.31
C GLY A 184 -19.66 14.49 19.64
N SER A 185 -19.07 13.38 20.16
CA SER A 185 -18.25 13.41 21.37
C SER A 185 -16.78 13.76 21.10
N GLY A 186 -16.37 13.84 19.83
CA GLY A 186 -14.98 14.06 19.41
C GLY A 186 -14.16 12.76 19.28
N MET A 187 -13.09 12.85 18.49
CA MET A 187 -12.24 11.69 18.20
C MET A 187 -11.39 11.27 19.40
N ASP A 188 -11.03 12.18 20.28
CA ASP A 188 -10.36 11.89 21.54
C ASP A 188 -11.22 11.04 22.50
N ALA A 189 -12.54 11.32 22.57
CA ALA A 189 -13.45 10.49 23.33
C ALA A 189 -13.58 9.08 22.71
N MET A 190 -13.60 8.97 21.38
CA MET A 190 -13.62 7.68 20.70
C MET A 190 -12.32 6.88 20.96
N ALA A 191 -11.17 7.53 20.89
CA ALA A 191 -9.88 6.88 21.20
C ALA A 191 -9.84 6.35 22.65
N ARG A 192 -10.37 7.12 23.63
CA ARG A 192 -10.47 6.66 25.02
C ARG A 192 -11.36 5.41 25.16
N ARG A 193 -12.50 5.35 24.45
CA ARG A 193 -13.39 4.16 24.46
C ARG A 193 -12.71 2.95 23.88
N ILE A 194 -12.01 3.09 22.74
CA ILE A 194 -11.24 2.00 22.14
C ILE A 194 -10.18 1.51 23.13
N LYS A 195 -9.41 2.41 23.70
CA LYS A 195 -8.37 2.06 24.69
C LYS A 195 -8.95 1.36 25.92
N SER A 196 -10.12 1.83 26.42
CA SER A 196 -10.80 1.20 27.56
C SER A 196 -11.34 -0.20 27.28
N SER A 197 -11.53 -0.57 26.00
CA SER A 197 -11.85 -1.93 25.57
C SER A 197 -10.63 -2.85 25.46
N GLY A 198 -9.44 -2.36 25.80
CA GLY A 198 -8.17 -3.10 25.71
C GLY A 198 -7.55 -3.12 24.31
N LYS A 199 -8.06 -2.32 23.36
CA LYS A 199 -7.56 -2.27 21.99
C LYS A 199 -6.77 -0.98 21.75
N ARG A 200 -5.81 -1.04 20.80
CA ARG A 200 -5.07 0.13 20.34
C ARG A 200 -5.97 0.96 19.42
N PRO A 201 -6.12 2.28 19.69
CA PRO A 201 -6.85 3.16 18.79
C PRO A 201 -6.12 3.37 17.47
N GLY A 202 -6.79 3.06 16.35
CA GLY A 202 -6.32 3.27 15.00
C GLY A 202 -7.16 4.29 14.25
N LEU A 203 -6.51 5.11 13.40
CA LEU A 203 -7.18 6.14 12.59
C LEU A 203 -6.60 6.18 11.17
N TRP A 204 -7.49 6.35 10.21
CA TRP A 204 -7.15 6.60 8.81
C TRP A 204 -7.03 8.11 8.53
N LEU A 205 -6.04 8.49 7.71
CA LEU A 205 -5.86 9.82 7.15
C LEU A 205 -5.31 9.73 5.73
N ALA A 206 -5.60 10.74 4.91
CA ALA A 206 -4.93 10.99 3.62
C ALA A 206 -4.19 12.35 3.71
N PRO A 207 -3.04 12.42 4.39
CA PRO A 207 -2.46 13.67 4.88
C PRO A 207 -1.95 14.60 3.77
N PHE A 208 -1.76 14.09 2.55
CA PHE A 208 -1.33 14.89 1.40
C PHE A 208 -2.48 15.34 0.50
N LEU A 209 -3.74 14.89 0.77
CA LEU A 209 -4.90 15.25 -0.04
C LEU A 209 -5.67 16.42 0.56
N ILE A 210 -6.04 17.37 -0.30
CA ILE A 210 -6.76 18.59 0.05
C ILE A 210 -7.99 18.75 -0.85
N ASP A 211 -9.17 18.76 -0.25
CA ASP A 211 -10.45 19.03 -0.93
C ASP A 211 -10.70 20.54 -1.08
N GLU A 212 -11.37 20.95 -2.13
CA GLU A 212 -11.78 22.35 -2.34
C GLU A 212 -12.68 22.90 -1.21
N SER A 213 -13.44 22.03 -0.57
CA SER A 213 -14.31 22.40 0.55
C SER A 213 -13.54 22.75 1.82
N SER A 214 -12.30 22.28 1.96
CA SER A 214 -11.49 22.41 3.17
C SER A 214 -11.08 23.85 3.49
N ALA A 215 -10.83 24.13 4.76
CA ALA A 215 -10.28 25.40 5.20
C ALA A 215 -8.84 25.59 4.71
N VAL A 216 -8.07 24.51 4.58
CA VAL A 216 -6.70 24.53 4.04
C VAL A 216 -6.71 25.04 2.60
N PHE A 217 -7.56 24.49 1.75
CA PHE A 217 -7.69 24.95 0.36
C PHE A 217 -8.00 26.44 0.29
N LYS A 218 -8.98 26.91 1.08
CA LYS A 218 -9.46 28.29 1.04
C LYS A 218 -8.46 29.30 1.61
N ARG A 219 -7.70 28.92 2.63
CA ARG A 219 -6.83 29.86 3.37
C ARG A 219 -5.37 29.78 2.95
N TYR A 220 -4.92 28.63 2.47
CA TYR A 220 -3.52 28.32 2.26
C TYR A 220 -3.27 27.76 0.85
N SER A 221 -3.92 28.32 -0.16
CA SER A 221 -3.79 27.88 -1.57
C SER A 221 -2.34 27.92 -2.10
N GLN A 222 -1.47 28.71 -1.49
CA GLN A 222 -0.03 28.74 -1.79
C GLN A 222 0.71 27.46 -1.39
N MET A 223 0.12 26.64 -0.52
CA MET A 223 0.68 25.33 -0.12
C MET A 223 0.39 24.24 -1.15
N LEU A 224 -0.53 24.48 -2.10
CA LEU A 224 -0.91 23.48 -3.09
C LEU A 224 0.12 23.40 -4.22
N LEU A 225 0.45 22.18 -4.63
CA LEU A 225 1.34 21.91 -5.74
C LEU A 225 0.72 22.35 -7.06
N ARG A 226 1.51 22.96 -7.93
CA ARG A 226 1.10 23.38 -9.28
C ARG A 226 1.97 22.71 -10.32
N ASP A 227 1.41 22.53 -11.50
CA ASP A 227 2.15 22.11 -12.68
C ASP A 227 2.92 23.27 -13.35
N ASP A 228 3.52 23.02 -14.50
CA ASP A 228 4.30 23.99 -15.27
C ASP A 228 3.43 25.04 -15.99
N GLN A 229 2.11 24.82 -16.10
CA GLN A 229 1.13 25.80 -16.57
C GLN A 229 0.60 26.68 -15.42
N GLY A 230 0.87 26.33 -14.19
CA GLY A 230 0.38 27.01 -12.99
C GLY A 230 -0.96 26.47 -12.49
N ASP A 231 -1.50 25.40 -13.08
CA ASP A 231 -2.71 24.75 -12.65
C ASP A 231 -2.46 23.84 -11.43
N LEU A 232 -3.50 23.64 -10.60
CA LEU A 232 -3.39 22.77 -9.43
C LEU A 232 -3.22 21.30 -9.84
N VAL A 233 -2.28 20.62 -9.23
CA VAL A 233 -2.05 19.20 -9.47
C VAL A 233 -3.14 18.37 -8.81
N VAL A 234 -3.99 17.75 -9.63
CA VAL A 234 -5.03 16.82 -9.16
C VAL A 234 -4.38 15.49 -8.78
N ALA A 235 -4.56 15.06 -7.54
CA ALA A 235 -4.01 13.81 -7.03
C ALA A 235 -5.01 12.64 -7.14
N ALA A 236 -6.29 12.86 -6.81
CA ALA A 236 -7.33 11.83 -6.86
C ALA A 236 -8.70 12.45 -7.18
N GLU A 237 -9.69 11.59 -7.49
CA GLU A 237 -11.07 11.98 -7.81
C GLU A 237 -12.07 11.05 -7.06
N ASN A 238 -11.81 10.76 -5.79
CA ASN A 238 -12.52 9.70 -5.07
C ASN A 238 -13.75 10.16 -4.29
N TRP A 239 -13.88 11.46 -3.96
CA TRP A 239 -14.94 11.97 -3.08
C TRP A 239 -15.96 12.87 -3.81
N GLY A 240 -16.23 12.54 -5.09
CA GLY A 240 -17.20 13.27 -5.92
C GLY A 240 -16.65 14.55 -6.55
N GLY A 241 -15.35 14.76 -6.48
CA GLY A 241 -14.63 15.87 -7.08
C GLY A 241 -13.12 15.68 -7.02
N PRO A 242 -12.35 16.59 -7.63
CA PRO A 242 -10.90 16.53 -7.58
C PRO A 242 -10.39 16.81 -6.17
N THR A 243 -9.36 16.08 -5.77
CA THR A 243 -8.53 16.40 -4.61
C THR A 243 -7.13 16.77 -5.09
N TYR A 244 -6.54 17.76 -4.45
CA TYR A 244 -5.25 18.32 -4.81
C TYR A 244 -4.19 17.89 -3.82
N THR A 245 -2.92 18.07 -4.17
CA THR A 245 -1.81 17.74 -3.30
C THR A 245 -1.04 18.97 -2.84
N LEU A 246 -0.32 18.82 -1.73
CA LEU A 246 0.55 19.85 -1.16
C LEU A 246 1.91 19.89 -1.86
N ASP A 247 2.49 21.08 -2.02
CA ASP A 247 3.93 21.22 -2.15
C ASP A 247 4.58 20.98 -0.78
N VAL A 248 4.96 19.73 -0.54
CA VAL A 248 5.54 19.29 0.74
C VAL A 248 7.00 19.71 0.95
N THR A 249 7.60 20.41 -0.03
CA THR A 249 8.93 21.02 0.13
C THR A 249 8.86 22.38 0.83
N ARG A 250 7.68 22.95 0.98
CA ARG A 250 7.45 24.22 1.67
C ARG A 250 7.47 24.03 3.19
N ALA A 251 8.08 24.98 3.87
CA ALA A 251 8.17 24.96 5.33
C ALA A 251 6.79 25.11 6.03
N ASP A 252 5.83 25.83 5.40
CA ASP A 252 4.46 25.96 5.91
C ASP A 252 3.67 24.64 5.75
N SER A 253 3.82 23.93 4.64
CA SER A 253 3.23 22.60 4.43
C SER A 253 3.78 21.57 5.42
N GLN A 254 5.09 21.54 5.62
CA GLN A 254 5.73 20.61 6.58
C GLN A 254 5.28 20.87 8.03
N ARG A 255 5.15 22.14 8.42
CA ARG A 255 4.65 22.50 9.74
C ARG A 255 3.21 22.05 9.92
N TRP A 256 2.35 22.31 8.95
CA TRP A 256 0.95 21.88 8.98
C TRP A 256 0.83 20.35 9.09
N LEU A 257 1.65 19.59 8.33
CA LEU A 257 1.69 18.12 8.43
C LEU A 257 2.11 17.66 9.84
N ALA A 258 3.16 18.27 10.39
CA ALA A 258 3.63 17.93 11.74
C ALA A 258 2.56 18.23 12.79
N GLU A 259 1.89 19.38 12.73
CA GLU A 259 0.79 19.76 13.63
C GLU A 259 -0.38 18.78 13.52
N LEU A 260 -0.81 18.43 12.31
CA LEU A 260 -1.86 17.43 12.08
C LEU A 260 -1.55 16.09 12.76
N ILE A 261 -0.36 15.55 12.53
CA ILE A 261 0.01 14.25 13.08
C ILE A 261 0.16 14.32 14.61
N HIS A 262 0.75 15.39 15.11
CA HIS A 262 0.89 15.62 16.55
C HIS A 262 -0.48 15.70 17.25
N ASP A 263 -1.45 16.40 16.65
CA ASP A 263 -2.81 16.52 17.17
C ASP A 263 -3.52 15.16 17.22
N VAL A 264 -3.41 14.35 16.15
CA VAL A 264 -4.04 13.02 16.09
C VAL A 264 -3.43 12.06 17.13
N VAL A 265 -2.11 12.07 17.28
CA VAL A 265 -1.42 11.29 18.32
C VAL A 265 -1.82 11.80 19.71
N GLY A 266 -1.90 13.13 19.90
CA GLY A 266 -2.34 13.77 21.14
C GLY A 266 -3.78 13.41 21.53
N GLN A 267 -4.66 13.12 20.57
CA GLN A 267 -6.01 12.58 20.81
C GLN A 267 -6.00 11.13 21.29
N GLY A 268 -4.86 10.43 21.23
CA GLY A 268 -4.68 9.07 21.75
C GLY A 268 -4.60 7.97 20.70
N TYR A 269 -4.53 8.30 19.42
CA TYR A 269 -4.33 7.32 18.35
C TYR A 269 -2.86 6.94 18.24
N SER A 270 -2.58 5.65 18.24
CA SER A 270 -1.21 5.11 18.16
C SER A 270 -1.01 4.07 17.05
N TYR A 271 -2.00 3.95 16.16
CA TYR A 271 -1.92 3.26 14.88
C TYR A 271 -2.53 4.18 13.83
N LEU A 272 -1.74 4.61 12.85
CA LEU A 272 -2.20 5.51 11.78
C LEU A 272 -2.05 4.81 10.43
N LYS A 273 -3.18 4.59 9.73
CA LYS A 273 -3.20 4.23 8.32
C LYS A 273 -3.17 5.52 7.51
N LEU A 274 -2.05 5.76 6.83
CA LEU A 274 -1.83 6.94 6.02
C LEU A 274 -1.96 6.59 4.55
N ASP A 275 -2.96 7.14 3.90
CA ASP A 275 -3.42 6.71 2.58
C ASP A 275 -3.14 7.75 1.49
N PHE A 276 -3.22 7.33 0.22
CA PHE A 276 -2.96 8.17 -0.95
C PHE A 276 -1.59 8.86 -0.89
N LEU A 277 -0.60 8.21 -0.29
CA LEU A 277 0.70 8.83 -0.03
C LEU A 277 1.51 9.14 -1.30
N TYR A 278 1.19 8.50 -2.44
CA TYR A 278 1.78 8.84 -3.73
C TYR A 278 1.55 10.31 -4.12
N ALA A 279 0.54 10.96 -3.55
CA ALA A 279 0.21 12.35 -3.85
C ALA A 279 1.39 13.31 -3.59
N ALA A 280 2.22 13.03 -2.58
CA ALA A 280 3.42 13.83 -2.31
C ALA A 280 4.61 13.56 -3.27
N ALA A 281 4.46 12.61 -4.20
CA ALA A 281 5.46 12.27 -5.21
C ALA A 281 4.97 12.51 -6.65
N LEU A 282 3.92 13.30 -6.84
CA LEU A 282 3.45 13.67 -8.17
C LEU A 282 4.36 14.71 -8.82
N GLN A 283 4.35 14.76 -10.14
CA GLN A 283 5.07 15.80 -10.87
C GLN A 283 4.45 17.18 -10.63
N GLY A 284 5.29 18.20 -10.46
CA GLY A 284 4.87 19.58 -10.26
C GLY A 284 6.04 20.52 -10.00
N GLN A 285 5.71 21.81 -9.83
CA GLN A 285 6.66 22.88 -9.55
C GLN A 285 6.86 23.01 -8.03
N TYR A 286 7.74 22.20 -7.49
CA TYR A 286 8.11 22.25 -6.08
C TYR A 286 8.95 23.49 -5.75
N GLN A 287 8.72 24.10 -4.60
CA GLN A 287 9.52 25.25 -4.14
C GLN A 287 11.01 24.88 -4.01
N GLN A 288 11.30 23.62 -3.60
CA GLN A 288 12.65 23.08 -3.55
C GLN A 288 12.73 21.88 -4.51
N PRO A 289 13.21 22.07 -5.74
CA PRO A 289 13.25 21.00 -6.74
C PRO A 289 14.18 19.87 -6.30
N GLN A 290 13.63 18.66 -6.23
CA GLN A 290 14.31 17.40 -5.93
C GLN A 290 13.65 16.27 -6.72
N GLY A 291 14.21 15.06 -6.64
CA GLY A 291 13.52 13.87 -7.10
C GLY A 291 12.19 13.66 -6.37
N ARG A 292 11.17 13.17 -7.05
CA ARG A 292 9.80 13.06 -6.53
C ARG A 292 9.70 12.16 -5.30
N GLU A 293 10.39 11.03 -5.34
CA GLU A 293 10.43 10.09 -4.20
C GLU A 293 11.28 10.64 -3.05
N ALA A 294 12.32 11.42 -3.34
CA ALA A 294 13.09 12.13 -2.31
C ALA A 294 12.23 13.18 -1.59
N VAL A 295 11.41 13.94 -2.34
CA VAL A 295 10.42 14.88 -1.79
C VAL A 295 9.42 14.15 -0.88
N TYR A 296 8.81 13.08 -1.37
CA TYR A 296 7.89 12.24 -0.59
C TYR A 296 8.55 11.71 0.68
N ARG A 297 9.77 11.17 0.57
CA ARG A 297 10.51 10.61 1.70
C ARG A 297 10.84 11.66 2.77
N ALA A 298 11.18 12.88 2.35
CA ALA A 298 11.42 13.99 3.28
C ALA A 298 10.14 14.36 4.06
N ALA A 299 8.99 14.49 3.36
CA ALA A 299 7.70 14.75 4.00
C ALA A 299 7.28 13.60 4.94
N SER A 300 7.53 12.35 4.53
CA SER A 300 7.27 11.17 5.36
C SER A 300 8.10 11.14 6.64
N LYS A 301 9.34 11.63 6.61
CA LYS A 301 10.16 11.80 7.82
C LYS A 301 9.58 12.84 8.77
N VAL A 302 9.04 13.96 8.26
CA VAL A 302 8.31 14.94 9.09
C VAL A 302 7.13 14.28 9.81
N ILE A 303 6.34 13.45 9.08
CA ILE A 303 5.23 12.68 9.67
C ILE A 303 5.76 11.73 10.77
N ARG A 304 6.84 11.00 10.49
CA ARG A 304 7.43 10.06 11.47
C ARG A 304 7.93 10.77 12.73
N GLU A 305 8.62 11.89 12.57
CA GLU A 305 9.12 12.70 13.70
C GLU A 305 7.96 13.22 14.56
N ALA A 306 6.89 13.72 13.93
CA ALA A 306 5.71 14.20 14.64
C ALA A 306 4.93 13.07 15.34
N ALA A 307 4.86 11.88 14.74
CA ALA A 307 4.18 10.72 15.31
C ALA A 307 4.95 10.07 16.48
N GLY A 308 6.26 10.25 16.51
CA GLY A 308 7.14 9.55 17.45
C GLY A 308 7.30 8.06 17.16
N ASP A 309 8.21 7.40 17.88
CA ASP A 309 8.53 6.00 17.62
C ASP A 309 7.47 5.01 18.13
N ASP A 310 6.65 5.39 19.10
CA ASP A 310 5.63 4.50 19.70
C ASP A 310 4.39 4.34 18.82
N THR A 311 4.16 5.29 17.90
CA THR A 311 3.04 5.22 16.95
C THR A 311 3.40 4.33 15.77
N TYR A 312 2.54 3.34 15.49
CA TYR A 312 2.65 2.51 14.30
C TYR A 312 2.12 3.29 13.08
N LEU A 313 2.94 3.43 12.05
CA LEU A 313 2.55 4.07 10.79
C LEU A 313 2.46 3.02 9.69
N LEU A 314 1.25 2.84 9.14
CA LEU A 314 0.98 2.04 7.96
C LEU A 314 0.88 2.95 6.74
N ALA A 315 1.77 2.76 5.77
CA ALA A 315 1.73 3.47 4.49
C ALA A 315 0.79 2.77 3.51
N CYS A 316 -0.12 3.51 2.87
CA CYS A 316 -1.03 3.00 1.85
C CYS A 316 -1.03 3.93 0.62
N GLY A 317 -1.21 3.39 -0.59
CA GLY A 317 -1.00 4.16 -1.82
C GLY A 317 0.38 4.83 -1.88
N ALA A 318 1.42 4.22 -1.34
CA ALA A 318 2.71 4.83 -1.05
C ALA A 318 3.80 4.38 -2.03
N PRO A 319 4.70 5.29 -2.50
CA PRO A 319 5.92 4.89 -3.20
C PRO A 319 6.71 3.87 -2.36
N VAL A 320 6.84 2.63 -2.90
CA VAL A 320 7.24 1.49 -2.08
C VAL A 320 8.67 1.61 -1.59
N ILE A 321 9.63 1.81 -2.48
CA ILE A 321 11.06 1.91 -2.13
C ILE A 321 11.30 3.10 -1.19
N ALA A 322 10.69 4.25 -1.47
CA ALA A 322 10.87 5.46 -0.68
C ALA A 322 10.23 5.39 0.73
N SER A 323 9.36 4.41 0.99
CA SER A 323 8.73 4.18 2.31
C SER A 323 9.62 3.37 3.26
N ILE A 324 10.57 2.59 2.74
CA ILE A 324 11.44 1.70 3.53
C ILE A 324 12.25 2.51 4.54
N GLY A 325 12.27 2.04 5.80
CA GLY A 325 12.98 2.65 6.92
C GLY A 325 12.30 3.89 7.53
N VAL A 326 11.13 4.32 6.99
CA VAL A 326 10.32 5.41 7.53
C VAL A 326 9.05 4.89 8.19
N TYR A 327 8.30 4.04 7.49
CA TYR A 327 7.06 3.44 7.97
C TYR A 327 7.31 2.09 8.64
N ASP A 328 6.42 1.70 9.56
CA ASP A 328 6.48 0.39 10.23
C ASP A 328 5.87 -0.69 9.35
N GLY A 329 4.82 -0.36 8.59
CA GLY A 329 4.17 -1.23 7.63
C GLY A 329 3.78 -0.51 6.35
N ILE A 330 3.55 -1.30 5.29
CA ILE A 330 3.10 -0.81 3.99
C ILE A 330 2.08 -1.75 3.38
N ARG A 331 0.97 -1.21 2.86
CA ARG A 331 0.06 -1.93 1.98
C ARG A 331 0.83 -2.36 0.73
N VAL A 332 0.77 -3.63 0.35
CA VAL A 332 1.55 -4.19 -0.76
C VAL A 332 0.71 -4.60 -1.97
N GLY A 333 -0.58 -4.38 -1.94
CA GLY A 333 -1.52 -4.63 -3.04
C GLY A 333 -2.60 -3.57 -3.12
N PRO A 334 -3.42 -3.57 -4.19
CA PRO A 334 -4.65 -2.78 -4.25
C PRO A 334 -5.64 -3.27 -3.20
N ASP A 335 -6.74 -2.53 -3.04
CA ASP A 335 -7.79 -2.90 -2.11
C ASP A 335 -8.37 -4.27 -2.48
N VAL A 336 -8.55 -5.12 -1.48
CA VAL A 336 -9.40 -6.31 -1.63
C VAL A 336 -10.86 -5.86 -1.76
N SER A 337 -11.72 -6.75 -2.21
CA SER A 337 -13.17 -6.56 -2.12
C SER A 337 -13.83 -7.86 -1.74
N GLY A 338 -15.11 -7.83 -1.41
CA GLY A 338 -15.91 -9.04 -1.24
C GLY A 338 -16.19 -9.78 -2.56
N SER A 339 -15.40 -9.54 -3.61
CA SER A 339 -15.47 -10.17 -4.92
C SER A 339 -14.08 -10.53 -5.44
N TRP A 340 -14.01 -11.57 -6.27
CA TRP A 340 -12.76 -12.05 -6.86
C TRP A 340 -12.17 -11.05 -7.85
N ASP A 341 -13.01 -10.64 -8.82
CA ASP A 341 -12.73 -9.56 -9.75
C ASP A 341 -13.50 -8.31 -9.34
N ASN A 342 -13.09 -7.15 -9.84
CA ASN A 342 -13.89 -5.96 -9.68
C ASN A 342 -15.26 -6.14 -10.34
N VAL A 343 -16.33 -5.87 -9.60
CA VAL A 343 -17.72 -6.03 -10.09
C VAL A 343 -18.09 -4.95 -11.10
N ASP A 344 -17.52 -3.77 -11.00
CA ASP A 344 -17.72 -2.67 -11.94
C ASP A 344 -16.70 -2.72 -13.07
N ARG A 345 -16.89 -3.64 -13.99
CA ARG A 345 -15.99 -3.80 -15.14
C ARG A 345 -16.00 -2.62 -16.12
N THR A 346 -17.01 -1.78 -16.09
CA THR A 346 -17.09 -0.60 -16.97
C THR A 346 -16.06 0.45 -16.56
N HIS A 347 -15.97 0.74 -15.27
CA HIS A 347 -15.03 1.72 -14.72
C HIS A 347 -13.62 1.14 -14.50
N HIS A 348 -13.53 -0.16 -14.19
CA HIS A 348 -12.27 -0.82 -13.85
C HIS A 348 -11.75 -1.78 -14.93
N LEU A 349 -12.15 -1.62 -16.19
CA LEU A 349 -11.59 -2.42 -17.28
C LEU A 349 -10.08 -2.14 -17.42
N ASN A 350 -9.28 -3.21 -17.40
CA ASN A 350 -7.81 -3.19 -17.37
C ASN A 350 -7.20 -2.50 -16.11
N ASP A 351 -7.98 -2.27 -15.09
CA ASP A 351 -7.50 -1.66 -13.84
C ASP A 351 -7.12 -2.75 -12.83
N ARG A 352 -5.85 -3.16 -12.86
CA ARG A 352 -5.26 -4.13 -11.92
C ARG A 352 -4.96 -3.51 -10.54
N ALA A 353 -5.11 -2.19 -10.40
CA ALA A 353 -5.06 -1.47 -9.13
C ALA A 353 -6.46 -1.24 -8.55
N GLY A 354 -7.50 -1.58 -9.29
CA GLY A 354 -8.87 -1.53 -8.81
C GLY A 354 -9.19 -2.61 -7.77
N PRO A 355 -10.20 -2.38 -6.91
CA PRO A 355 -10.57 -3.31 -5.86
C PRO A 355 -10.92 -4.71 -6.38
N GLY A 356 -10.29 -5.76 -5.81
CA GLY A 356 -10.54 -7.16 -6.18
C GLY A 356 -9.54 -8.10 -5.51
N ALA A 357 -10.03 -9.23 -4.99
CA ALA A 357 -9.19 -10.17 -4.24
C ALA A 357 -8.04 -10.75 -5.09
N ALA A 358 -8.28 -11.08 -6.36
CA ALA A 358 -7.25 -11.66 -7.22
C ALA A 358 -6.11 -10.68 -7.54
N ASP A 359 -6.41 -9.39 -7.74
CA ASP A 359 -5.40 -8.37 -8.01
C ASP A 359 -4.59 -8.06 -6.74
N ALA A 360 -5.26 -8.00 -5.59
CA ALA A 360 -4.60 -7.83 -4.29
C ALA A 360 -3.63 -8.98 -3.99
N ILE A 361 -4.06 -10.24 -4.18
CA ILE A 361 -3.20 -11.43 -4.00
C ILE A 361 -2.00 -11.36 -4.93
N THR A 362 -2.22 -11.16 -6.24
CA THR A 362 -1.14 -11.15 -7.26
C THR A 362 -0.05 -10.14 -6.92
N THR A 363 -0.44 -8.92 -6.59
CA THR A 363 0.50 -7.83 -6.31
C THR A 363 1.21 -8.03 -4.97
N SER A 364 0.49 -8.52 -3.94
CA SER A 364 1.07 -8.76 -2.62
C SER A 364 2.11 -9.88 -2.63
N VAL A 365 1.83 -11.02 -3.27
CA VAL A 365 2.83 -12.10 -3.35
C VAL A 365 4.04 -11.71 -4.20
N GLY A 366 3.86 -10.84 -5.20
CA GLY A 366 4.95 -10.26 -5.99
C GLY A 366 5.88 -9.37 -5.19
N ARG A 367 5.47 -8.89 -4.02
CA ARG A 367 6.24 -8.02 -3.11
C ARG A 367 6.70 -8.71 -1.82
N TYR A 368 6.55 -10.02 -1.71
CA TYR A 368 6.91 -10.75 -0.49
C TYR A 368 8.36 -10.54 -0.04
N TRP A 369 9.29 -10.29 -0.97
CA TRP A 369 10.69 -9.99 -0.67
C TRP A 369 10.92 -8.76 0.23
N LEU A 370 9.90 -7.89 0.39
CA LEU A 370 9.94 -6.74 1.30
C LEU A 370 9.78 -7.13 2.78
N ALA A 371 9.32 -8.35 3.07
CA ALA A 371 8.92 -8.79 4.42
C ALA A 371 10.03 -8.65 5.48
N ASP A 372 11.30 -8.68 5.07
CA ASP A 372 12.44 -8.47 5.98
C ASP A 372 12.77 -6.99 6.25
N LEU A 373 12.17 -6.07 5.49
CA LEU A 373 12.45 -4.63 5.54
C LEU A 373 11.39 -3.84 6.29
N ILE A 374 10.13 -4.23 6.13
CA ILE A 374 8.94 -3.52 6.59
C ILE A 374 7.81 -4.55 6.77
N ASP A 375 6.84 -4.30 7.65
CA ASP A 375 5.65 -5.14 7.70
C ASP A 375 4.84 -4.97 6.40
N ILE A 376 4.49 -6.07 5.75
CA ILE A 376 3.74 -6.06 4.49
C ILE A 376 2.27 -6.35 4.76
N ASP A 377 1.41 -5.37 4.49
CA ASP A 377 -0.04 -5.46 4.67
C ASP A 377 -0.72 -5.90 3.36
N PRO A 378 -1.26 -7.12 3.27
CA PRO A 378 -1.98 -7.60 2.10
C PRO A 378 -3.46 -7.20 2.08
N ASP A 379 -3.91 -6.36 3.01
CA ASP A 379 -5.30 -6.00 3.29
C ASP A 379 -6.06 -7.04 4.14
N VAL A 380 -7.38 -6.98 4.13
CA VAL A 380 -8.22 -7.81 5.01
C VAL A 380 -8.52 -9.19 4.43
N ALA A 381 -8.64 -10.18 5.31
CA ALA A 381 -9.26 -11.45 4.99
C ALA A 381 -10.76 -11.42 5.34
N TYR A 382 -11.59 -12.19 4.61
CA TYR A 382 -13.03 -12.32 4.83
C TYR A 382 -13.37 -13.70 5.37
N PHE A 383 -14.31 -13.75 6.31
CA PHE A 383 -14.88 -15.00 6.86
C PHE A 383 -16.39 -15.06 6.64
N ARG A 384 -17.04 -13.92 6.39
CA ARG A 384 -18.47 -13.82 6.16
C ARG A 384 -18.88 -14.28 4.77
N THR A 385 -19.99 -14.99 4.66
CA THR A 385 -20.72 -15.16 3.38
C THR A 385 -21.68 -14.01 3.13
N LYS A 386 -22.18 -13.37 4.17
CA LYS A 386 -23.10 -12.24 4.08
C LYS A 386 -22.40 -11.01 3.46
N TYR A 387 -22.96 -10.47 2.37
CA TYR A 387 -22.38 -9.34 1.62
C TYR A 387 -20.96 -9.62 1.09
N CYS A 388 -20.68 -10.86 0.72
CA CYS A 388 -19.43 -11.30 0.14
C CYS A 388 -19.72 -12.28 -0.99
N LEU A 389 -19.07 -12.09 -2.13
CA LEU A 389 -19.23 -12.93 -3.32
C LEU A 389 -18.08 -13.94 -3.47
N LEU A 390 -17.11 -13.91 -2.57
CA LEU A 390 -16.00 -14.86 -2.57
C LEU A 390 -16.48 -16.25 -2.15
N THR A 391 -15.99 -17.26 -2.86
CA THR A 391 -16.18 -18.66 -2.43
C THR A 391 -15.34 -18.95 -1.18
N PRO A 392 -15.65 -20.03 -0.41
CA PRO A 392 -14.82 -20.45 0.72
C PRO A 392 -13.34 -20.66 0.37
N GLU A 393 -13.06 -21.18 -0.83
CA GLU A 393 -11.68 -21.35 -1.33
C GLU A 393 -10.98 -19.99 -1.52
N GLN A 394 -11.66 -19.01 -2.13
CA GLN A 394 -11.14 -17.66 -2.36
C GLN A 394 -10.92 -16.91 -1.04
N GLN A 395 -11.79 -17.08 -0.06
CA GLN A 395 -11.59 -16.57 1.31
C GLN A 395 -10.38 -17.24 1.97
N GLY A 396 -10.19 -18.55 1.74
CA GLY A 396 -9.01 -19.30 2.19
C GLY A 396 -7.70 -18.71 1.66
N TYR A 397 -7.64 -18.33 0.38
CA TYR A 397 -6.45 -17.68 -0.18
C TYR A 397 -6.13 -16.33 0.50
N LEU A 398 -7.12 -15.53 0.86
CA LEU A 398 -6.88 -14.27 1.58
C LEU A 398 -6.40 -14.51 3.01
N ALA A 399 -6.96 -15.50 3.70
CA ALA A 399 -6.49 -15.89 5.04
C ALA A 399 -5.05 -16.42 5.01
N ASP A 400 -4.73 -17.26 4.02
CA ASP A 400 -3.38 -17.77 3.82
C ASP A 400 -2.38 -16.64 3.50
N LEU A 401 -2.77 -15.70 2.64
CA LEU A 401 -1.95 -14.54 2.30
C LEU A 401 -1.65 -13.68 3.55
N ALA A 402 -2.66 -13.44 4.38
CA ALA A 402 -2.49 -12.69 5.63
C ALA A 402 -1.52 -13.40 6.60
N HIS A 403 -1.55 -14.73 6.68
CA HIS A 403 -0.56 -15.51 7.43
C HIS A 403 0.84 -15.44 6.80
N VAL A 404 0.94 -15.57 5.47
CA VAL A 404 2.22 -15.46 4.74
C VAL A 404 2.88 -14.10 4.96
N CYS A 405 2.09 -13.03 4.96
CA CYS A 405 2.56 -11.67 5.22
C CYS A 405 2.78 -11.35 6.70
N ASP A 406 2.39 -12.24 7.63
CA ASP A 406 2.34 -12.02 9.08
C ASP A 406 1.60 -10.72 9.46
N PHE A 407 0.57 -10.38 8.69
CA PHE A 407 -0.28 -9.20 8.91
C PHE A 407 -1.75 -9.61 8.81
N ARG A 408 -2.43 -9.68 9.95
CA ARG A 408 -3.81 -10.15 10.01
C ARG A 408 -4.76 -8.98 10.22
N ALA A 409 -5.50 -8.66 9.17
CA ALA A 409 -6.57 -7.68 9.21
C ALA A 409 -7.91 -8.29 8.78
N ASN A 410 -8.99 -7.76 9.33
CA ASN A 410 -10.35 -8.18 9.03
C ASN A 410 -11.31 -6.99 9.19
N SER A 411 -12.45 -7.05 8.50
CA SER A 411 -13.50 -6.02 8.56
C SER A 411 -14.87 -6.59 8.87
N ASP A 412 -14.97 -7.90 9.15
CA ASP A 412 -16.25 -8.55 9.36
C ASP A 412 -16.91 -8.10 10.66
N LEU A 413 -18.24 -7.95 10.63
CA LEU A 413 -19.01 -7.69 11.83
C LEU A 413 -19.46 -8.99 12.44
N PRO A 414 -19.27 -9.22 13.76
CA PRO A 414 -19.67 -10.48 14.43
C PRO A 414 -21.12 -10.88 14.12
N ARG A 415 -22.05 -9.93 14.03
CA ARG A 415 -23.46 -10.18 13.72
C ARG A 415 -23.73 -10.61 12.26
N TRP A 416 -22.74 -10.59 11.39
CA TRP A 416 -22.84 -11.09 10.02
C TRP A 416 -22.34 -12.51 9.88
N LEU A 417 -21.64 -13.02 10.89
CA LEU A 417 -21.01 -14.33 10.88
C LEU A 417 -21.97 -15.40 11.41
N SER A 418 -21.96 -16.57 10.78
CA SER A 418 -22.47 -17.80 11.39
C SER A 418 -21.57 -18.22 12.56
N GLN A 419 -21.97 -19.23 13.29
CA GLN A 419 -21.15 -19.78 14.40
C GLN A 419 -19.84 -20.38 13.88
N GLU A 420 -19.87 -21.06 12.73
CA GLU A 420 -18.71 -21.65 12.07
C GLU A 420 -17.77 -20.57 11.54
N GLU A 421 -18.30 -19.52 10.88
CA GLU A 421 -17.52 -18.39 10.38
C GLU A 421 -16.83 -17.62 11.52
N ALA A 422 -17.53 -17.41 12.63
CA ALA A 422 -16.97 -16.77 13.81
C ALA A 422 -15.83 -17.61 14.45
N ALA A 423 -16.00 -18.93 14.51
CA ALA A 423 -14.96 -19.84 14.97
C ALA A 423 -13.74 -19.84 14.04
N ALA A 424 -13.96 -19.84 12.72
CA ALA A 424 -12.90 -19.76 11.71
C ALA A 424 -12.11 -18.44 11.83
N MET A 425 -12.78 -17.30 11.97
CA MET A 425 -12.15 -16.00 12.20
C MET A 425 -11.33 -15.99 13.49
N GLN A 426 -11.88 -16.53 14.59
CA GLN A 426 -11.15 -16.59 15.86
C GLN A 426 -9.91 -17.48 15.76
N HIS A 427 -10.00 -18.62 15.07
CA HIS A 427 -8.86 -19.49 14.81
C HIS A 427 -7.78 -18.76 14.01
N PHE A 428 -8.15 -18.08 12.93
CA PHE A 428 -7.25 -17.27 12.10
C PHE A 428 -6.49 -16.21 12.92
N LEU A 429 -7.19 -15.48 13.80
CA LEU A 429 -6.58 -14.45 14.65
C LEU A 429 -5.59 -15.02 15.68
N GLN A 430 -5.80 -16.24 16.14
CA GLN A 430 -4.97 -16.91 17.16
C GLN A 430 -3.84 -17.75 16.57
N ALA A 431 -3.95 -18.17 15.31
CA ALA A 431 -2.97 -19.02 14.66
C ALA A 431 -1.61 -18.31 14.52
N LYS A 432 -0.52 -19.09 14.67
CA LYS A 432 0.87 -18.66 14.47
C LYS A 432 1.60 -19.70 13.64
N PRO A 433 1.20 -19.88 12.37
CA PRO A 433 1.82 -20.89 11.52
C PRO A 433 3.29 -20.56 11.23
N LYS A 434 4.08 -21.60 11.02
CA LYS A 434 5.44 -21.46 10.48
C LYS A 434 5.33 -21.24 8.98
N ILE A 435 5.97 -20.19 8.48
CA ILE A 435 5.95 -19.82 7.06
C ILE A 435 7.34 -20.00 6.48
N GLN A 436 7.41 -20.65 5.32
CA GLN A 436 8.62 -20.76 4.53
C GLN A 436 8.28 -20.60 3.04
N GLN A 437 8.87 -19.63 2.38
CA GLN A 437 8.81 -19.56 0.93
C GLN A 437 9.64 -20.71 0.33
N ILE A 438 9.03 -21.51 -0.55
CA ILE A 438 9.65 -22.68 -1.17
C ILE A 438 9.76 -22.57 -2.70
N GLY A 439 9.11 -21.56 -3.28
CA GLY A 439 9.16 -21.25 -4.70
C GLY A 439 8.53 -19.91 -5.02
N ARG A 440 8.57 -19.52 -6.30
CA ARG A 440 7.85 -18.33 -6.77
C ARG A 440 6.37 -18.50 -6.47
N TYR A 441 5.79 -17.62 -5.63
CA TYR A 441 4.39 -17.66 -5.21
C TYR A 441 3.96 -18.91 -4.41
N GLN A 442 4.91 -19.74 -3.95
CA GLN A 442 4.64 -20.97 -3.21
C GLN A 442 5.22 -20.91 -1.80
N PHE A 443 4.40 -21.29 -0.83
CA PHE A 443 4.72 -21.21 0.60
C PHE A 443 4.34 -22.51 1.32
N GLN A 444 5.23 -22.97 2.18
CA GLN A 444 4.90 -23.96 3.20
C GLN A 444 4.32 -23.21 4.40
N VAL A 445 3.09 -23.54 4.77
CA VAL A 445 2.36 -23.00 5.93
C VAL A 445 2.12 -24.16 6.87
N ASP A 446 2.92 -24.31 7.91
CA ASP A 446 3.07 -25.55 8.71
C ASP A 446 3.33 -26.75 7.78
N ASP A 447 2.44 -27.74 7.76
CA ASP A 447 2.55 -28.94 6.93
C ASP A 447 1.77 -28.83 5.59
N ARG A 448 1.22 -27.65 5.26
CA ARG A 448 0.38 -27.44 4.08
C ARG A 448 1.09 -26.57 3.02
N LEU A 449 1.04 -27.02 1.77
CA LEU A 449 1.44 -26.18 0.63
C LEU A 449 0.34 -25.15 0.33
N VAL A 450 0.72 -23.90 0.22
CA VAL A 450 -0.09 -22.79 -0.29
C VAL A 450 0.53 -22.31 -1.59
N ASP A 451 -0.20 -22.38 -2.68
CA ASP A 451 0.28 -22.02 -4.02
C ASP A 451 -0.61 -20.93 -4.63
N PHE A 452 -0.05 -19.76 -4.82
CA PHE A 452 -0.70 -18.62 -5.47
C PHE A 452 -0.37 -18.51 -6.96
N SER A 453 0.42 -19.45 -7.54
CA SER A 453 0.91 -19.36 -8.93
C SER A 453 -0.21 -19.22 -9.95
N ALA A 454 -1.28 -20.02 -9.82
CA ALA A 454 -2.41 -19.96 -10.73
C ALA A 454 -3.12 -18.59 -10.69
N ILE A 455 -3.16 -17.93 -9.53
CA ILE A 455 -3.77 -16.61 -9.36
C ILE A 455 -2.85 -15.54 -9.97
N ALA A 456 -1.56 -15.58 -9.62
CA ALA A 456 -0.58 -14.57 -10.04
C ALA A 456 -0.33 -14.58 -11.55
N THR A 457 -0.51 -15.73 -12.23
CA THR A 457 -0.27 -15.88 -13.67
C THR A 457 -1.53 -15.89 -14.53
N SER A 458 -2.72 -15.90 -13.92
CA SER A 458 -4.00 -16.08 -14.64
C SER A 458 -4.44 -14.89 -15.49
N ARG A 459 -3.82 -13.74 -15.30
CA ARG A 459 -4.24 -12.48 -15.94
C ARG A 459 -3.15 -11.90 -16.82
N PRO A 460 -3.45 -11.50 -18.07
CA PRO A 460 -2.50 -10.76 -18.88
C PRO A 460 -2.25 -9.37 -18.26
N TRP A 461 -1.04 -8.94 -18.36
CA TRP A 461 -0.59 -7.61 -17.92
C TRP A 461 -1.07 -6.52 -18.87
#